data_c83a1be7ca226f55d208796251d599b8
#
_entry.id   c83a1be7ca226f55d208796251d599b8
#
_cell.length_a   1.000
_cell.length_b   1.000
_cell.length_c   1.000
_cell.angle_alpha   90.00
_cell.angle_beta   90.00
_cell.angle_gamma   90.00
#
_symmetry.space_group_name_H-M   'P 1'
#
loop_
_entity.id
_entity.type
_entity.pdbx_description
1 polymer ?
#
loop_
_entity_poly.entity_id
_entity_poly.type
_entity_poly.pdbx_seq_one_letter_code
_entity_poly.pdbx_strand_id
1 'polypeptide(L)'
;MENKLIRSKYFLYLTEFFAGMSVMAVELGASRLMAPYFSSSQIVWTVIIGVIMIAMAIGNVWGGKLADKSATPDKLYRRLIIAAIWIALIPFVGRYLIAGISLLLALFVTKNFLVWAALAACLVIFAFPCVLLGTVTPSLTRFTVDNLDDTGKTVGRLNALNTIGSIIGTFVPTFVTIPAVGTAATFLIFSGVLAAIGIAYFVFEKKKSVPGIVSVLLIAGLCFALPSYSFAFWQSDITLEDESIYNYLQVQDDAKRTTLSTNVLFGVQSVQVKGDALTGMYYDYALAAPCMAGMDGTDNENRSVMILGMGSGTYASYCTRYFPGASVQGAEIDKKIADIATDYFGLPGSVTVAVEDGRAYLAASEEKFDVIMVDAYQDITIPFQLSSVEFFNEVQAHLKPNGVMVVNLNMTSAEDGSINEYLCDTMASVFQHTVTAPVRGNTNTEVFCTNADDWEETFLRSIAKLKDSDYADMMRTVYSKLTPYEGGSCILTDDKAPVEVLGMRVLDELIGDELDYYKDELRTGGLSALIGN
;
A
#
# COMPACT_ATOMS: atom_id res chain seq x y z
N MET A 1 -1.83 -14.83 52.95
CA MET A 1 -2.40 -13.64 52.34
C MET A 1 -2.70 -13.96 50.89
N GLU A 2 -3.94 -14.32 50.55
CA GLU A 2 -4.35 -14.46 49.15
C GLU A 2 -4.21 -13.11 48.47
N ASN A 3 -3.53 -13.09 47.34
CA ASN A 3 -3.20 -11.85 46.63
C ASN A 3 -4.48 -11.28 45.98
N LYS A 4 -5.18 -10.39 46.74
CA LYS A 4 -6.44 -9.76 46.37
C LYS A 4 -6.42 -9.02 45.04
N LEU A 5 -5.22 -8.71 44.50
CA LEU A 5 -5.07 -7.91 43.26
C LEU A 5 -5.50 -8.68 41.99
N ILE A 6 -5.28 -9.98 41.91
CA ILE A 6 -5.50 -10.78 40.69
C ILE A 6 -6.91 -11.35 40.62
N ARG A 7 -7.51 -11.55 41.78
CA ARG A 7 -8.96 -11.81 41.91
C ARG A 7 -9.76 -10.51 41.88
N SER A 8 -9.07 -9.36 41.77
CA SER A 8 -9.75 -8.08 41.63
C SER A 8 -10.35 -7.99 40.23
N LYS A 9 -11.59 -7.58 40.14
CA LYS A 9 -12.27 -7.30 38.86
C LYS A 9 -11.47 -6.34 37.98
N TYR A 10 -10.61 -5.48 38.54
CA TYR A 10 -9.76 -4.55 37.84
C TYR A 10 -8.68 -5.25 36.97
N PHE A 11 -8.08 -6.33 37.46
CA PHE A 11 -7.09 -7.07 36.64
C PHE A 11 -7.75 -7.79 35.46
N LEU A 12 -8.95 -8.34 35.68
CA LEU A 12 -9.74 -8.97 34.61
C LEU A 12 -10.18 -7.93 33.59
N TYR A 13 -10.62 -6.76 34.03
CA TYR A 13 -10.95 -5.63 33.16
C TYR A 13 -9.74 -5.12 32.34
N LEU A 14 -8.57 -5.02 32.97
CA LEU A 14 -7.32 -4.68 32.29
C LEU A 14 -6.95 -5.71 31.22
N THR A 15 -7.15 -7.00 31.52
CA THR A 15 -6.92 -8.09 30.56
C THR A 15 -7.82 -7.94 29.33
N GLU A 16 -9.11 -7.63 29.52
CA GLU A 16 -10.06 -7.42 28.44
C GLU A 16 -9.69 -6.23 27.56
N PHE A 17 -9.31 -5.11 28.18
CA PHE A 17 -8.87 -3.91 27.50
C PHE A 17 -7.66 -4.19 26.58
N PHE A 18 -6.61 -4.83 27.11
CA PHE A 18 -5.41 -5.12 26.33
C PHE A 18 -5.62 -6.25 25.31
N ALA A 19 -6.56 -7.17 25.57
CA ALA A 19 -6.91 -8.18 24.57
C ALA A 19 -7.59 -7.53 23.36
N GLY A 20 -8.58 -6.65 23.57
CA GLY A 20 -9.20 -5.89 22.48
C GLY A 20 -8.21 -5.01 21.72
N MET A 21 -7.33 -4.32 22.46
CA MET A 21 -6.27 -3.51 21.87
C MET A 21 -5.34 -4.35 20.97
N SER A 22 -4.96 -5.55 21.42
CA SER A 22 -4.06 -6.41 20.67
C SER A 22 -4.70 -7.05 19.45
N VAL A 23 -6.02 -7.35 19.48
CA VAL A 23 -6.74 -7.84 18.30
C VAL A 23 -6.67 -6.84 17.17
N MET A 24 -7.00 -5.57 17.43
CA MET A 24 -6.96 -4.53 16.41
C MET A 24 -5.54 -4.22 15.94
N ALA A 25 -4.57 -4.25 16.86
CA ALA A 25 -3.16 -4.09 16.48
C ALA A 25 -2.66 -5.21 15.56
N VAL A 26 -3.12 -6.46 15.78
CA VAL A 26 -2.82 -7.58 14.89
C VAL A 26 -3.51 -7.42 13.54
N GLU A 27 -4.75 -6.92 13.50
CA GLU A 27 -5.50 -6.69 12.27
C GLU A 27 -4.79 -5.64 11.38
N LEU A 28 -4.42 -4.51 11.96
CA LEU A 28 -3.70 -3.46 11.23
C LEU A 28 -2.27 -3.88 10.86
N GLY A 29 -1.58 -4.56 11.78
CA GLY A 29 -0.28 -5.16 11.48
C GLY A 29 -0.36 -6.23 10.37
N ALA A 30 -1.45 -6.99 10.30
CA ALA A 30 -1.69 -7.96 9.24
C ALA A 30 -1.76 -7.29 7.87
N SER A 31 -2.51 -6.20 7.74
CA SER A 31 -2.58 -5.42 6.51
C SER A 31 -1.18 -4.95 6.07
N ARG A 32 -0.40 -4.40 7.00
CA ARG A 32 0.97 -3.95 6.71
C ARG A 32 1.92 -5.08 6.33
N LEU A 33 1.82 -6.23 7.01
CA LEU A 33 2.63 -7.40 6.68
C LEU A 33 2.28 -7.98 5.31
N MET A 34 1.01 -7.91 4.92
CA MET A 34 0.52 -8.47 3.65
C MET A 34 0.74 -7.53 2.46
N ALA A 35 0.74 -6.20 2.68
CA ALA A 35 0.84 -5.20 1.62
C ALA A 35 2.03 -5.39 0.67
N PRO A 36 3.28 -5.66 1.13
CA PRO A 36 4.42 -5.89 0.24
C PRO A 36 4.26 -7.07 -0.72
N TYR A 37 3.38 -8.03 -0.41
CA TYR A 37 3.20 -9.26 -1.19
C TYR A 37 1.92 -9.29 -2.02
N PHE A 38 0.86 -8.61 -1.56
CA PHE A 38 -0.48 -8.69 -2.15
C PHE A 38 -1.10 -7.33 -2.46
N SER A 39 -0.33 -6.25 -2.34
CA SER A 39 -0.83 -4.87 -2.40
C SER A 39 -1.77 -4.49 -1.23
N SER A 40 -2.11 -3.22 -1.14
CA SER A 40 -2.98 -2.64 -0.11
C SER A 40 -4.44 -2.47 -0.56
N SER A 41 -4.91 -3.30 -1.51
CA SER A 41 -6.25 -3.20 -2.08
C SER A 41 -7.36 -3.47 -1.04
N GLN A 42 -8.55 -2.89 -1.26
CA GLN A 42 -9.74 -3.14 -0.42
C GLN A 42 -10.13 -4.63 -0.40
N ILE A 43 -9.85 -5.36 -1.48
CA ILE A 43 -10.13 -6.80 -1.56
C ILE A 43 -9.25 -7.55 -0.56
N VAL A 44 -7.96 -7.27 -0.52
CA VAL A 44 -7.03 -7.87 0.47
C VAL A 44 -7.45 -7.47 1.89
N TRP A 45 -7.82 -6.22 2.12
CA TRP A 45 -8.38 -5.75 3.40
C TRP A 45 -9.64 -6.54 3.80
N THR A 46 -10.57 -6.74 2.87
CA THR A 46 -11.80 -7.52 3.10
C THR A 46 -11.48 -8.96 3.51
N VAL A 47 -10.49 -9.59 2.87
CA VAL A 47 -10.03 -10.93 3.23
C VAL A 47 -9.47 -10.96 4.66
N ILE A 48 -8.61 -10.00 5.02
CA ILE A 48 -8.01 -9.91 6.36
C ILE A 48 -9.10 -9.77 7.43
N ILE A 49 -9.97 -8.78 7.26
CA ILE A 49 -11.08 -8.52 8.21
C ILE A 49 -11.98 -9.76 8.32
N GLY A 50 -12.37 -10.35 7.18
CA GLY A 50 -13.24 -11.52 7.15
C GLY A 50 -12.64 -12.72 7.90
N VAL A 51 -11.36 -13.03 7.68
CA VAL A 51 -10.67 -14.13 8.36
C VAL A 51 -10.56 -13.88 9.87
N ILE A 52 -10.17 -12.66 10.28
CA ILE A 52 -10.03 -12.30 11.70
C ILE A 52 -11.39 -12.35 12.40
N MET A 53 -12.45 -11.80 11.80
CA MET A 53 -13.81 -11.84 12.34
C MET A 53 -14.32 -13.27 12.51
N ILE A 54 -14.12 -14.14 11.53
CA ILE A 54 -14.49 -15.56 11.62
C ILE A 54 -13.68 -16.25 12.73
N ALA A 55 -12.38 -16.01 12.82
CA ALA A 55 -11.52 -16.56 13.86
C ALA A 55 -11.98 -16.12 15.27
N MET A 56 -12.30 -14.83 15.44
CA MET A 56 -12.84 -14.29 16.68
C MET A 56 -14.19 -14.93 17.05
N ALA A 57 -15.10 -15.11 16.09
CA ALA A 57 -16.38 -15.77 16.30
C ALA A 57 -16.21 -17.22 16.77
N ILE A 58 -15.33 -17.99 16.11
CA ILE A 58 -14.97 -19.34 16.53
C ILE A 58 -14.37 -19.32 17.95
N GLY A 59 -13.47 -18.38 18.22
CA GLY A 59 -12.85 -18.19 19.53
C GLY A 59 -13.88 -17.90 20.63
N ASN A 60 -14.86 -17.05 20.37
CA ASN A 60 -15.93 -16.73 21.30
C ASN A 60 -16.76 -17.97 21.66
N VAL A 61 -17.20 -18.73 20.65
CA VAL A 61 -17.99 -19.96 20.88
C VAL A 61 -17.17 -21.01 21.64
N TRP A 62 -15.93 -21.23 21.23
CA TRP A 62 -15.04 -22.18 21.87
C TRP A 62 -14.65 -21.74 23.29
N GLY A 63 -14.38 -20.45 23.47
CA GLY A 63 -14.04 -19.82 24.76
C GLY A 63 -15.14 -19.99 25.80
N GLY A 64 -16.41 -19.81 25.42
CA GLY A 64 -17.56 -20.06 26.31
C GLY A 64 -17.59 -21.50 26.79
N LYS A 65 -17.51 -22.47 25.89
CA LYS A 65 -17.47 -23.92 26.24
C LYS A 65 -16.28 -24.28 27.16
N LEU A 66 -15.13 -23.62 26.97
CA LEU A 66 -13.96 -23.85 27.82
C LEU A 66 -14.09 -23.18 29.19
N ALA A 67 -14.69 -22.00 29.24
CA ALA A 67 -14.92 -21.25 30.46
C ALA A 67 -15.85 -22.02 31.45
N ASP A 68 -16.92 -22.62 30.92
CA ASP A 68 -17.86 -23.44 31.70
C ASP A 68 -17.19 -24.65 32.36
N LYS A 69 -16.16 -25.21 31.71
CA LYS A 69 -15.40 -26.37 32.21
C LYS A 69 -14.20 -25.99 33.09
N SER A 70 -13.93 -24.71 33.29
CA SER A 70 -12.72 -24.24 33.96
C SER A 70 -13.06 -23.63 35.31
N ALA A 71 -12.47 -24.18 36.39
CA ALA A 71 -12.65 -23.67 37.75
C ALA A 71 -11.79 -22.44 38.06
N THR A 72 -10.69 -22.23 37.28
CA THR A 72 -9.71 -21.16 37.49
C THR A 72 -9.31 -20.49 36.17
N PRO A 73 -8.86 -19.22 36.21
CA PRO A 73 -8.39 -18.50 35.01
C PRO A 73 -7.09 -19.02 34.41
N ASP A 74 -6.42 -20.00 35.00
CA ASP A 74 -5.11 -20.50 34.56
C ASP A 74 -5.05 -20.83 33.06
N LYS A 75 -6.12 -21.49 32.56
CA LYS A 75 -6.19 -21.88 31.14
C LYS A 75 -6.36 -20.66 30.23
N LEU A 76 -7.05 -19.63 30.69
CA LEU A 76 -7.18 -18.37 29.94
C LEU A 76 -5.81 -17.71 29.77
N TYR A 77 -5.08 -17.49 30.85
CA TYR A 77 -3.78 -16.82 30.80
C TYR A 77 -2.71 -17.63 30.08
N ARG A 78 -2.79 -18.98 30.10
CA ARG A 78 -1.94 -19.81 29.23
C ARG A 78 -2.24 -19.59 27.74
N ARG A 79 -3.52 -19.53 27.36
CA ARG A 79 -3.92 -19.23 25.96
C ARG A 79 -3.46 -17.83 25.55
N LEU A 80 -3.56 -16.86 26.45
CA LEU A 80 -3.10 -15.48 26.20
C LEU A 80 -1.60 -15.44 25.90
N ILE A 81 -0.77 -16.15 26.70
CA ILE A 81 0.67 -16.25 26.48
C ILE A 81 0.99 -16.99 25.16
N ILE A 82 0.24 -18.06 24.83
CA ILE A 82 0.43 -18.78 23.55
C ILE A 82 0.07 -17.87 22.38
N ALA A 83 -1.00 -17.09 22.48
CA ALA A 83 -1.33 -16.08 21.45
C ALA A 83 -0.21 -15.04 21.31
N ALA A 84 0.32 -14.55 22.44
CA ALA A 84 1.44 -13.61 22.44
C ALA A 84 2.70 -14.21 21.73
N ILE A 85 3.05 -15.47 22.03
CA ILE A 85 4.16 -16.16 21.35
C ILE A 85 3.93 -16.21 19.84
N TRP A 86 2.73 -16.59 19.42
CA TRP A 86 2.41 -16.67 17.99
C TRP A 86 2.46 -15.31 17.31
N ILE A 87 1.87 -14.28 17.95
CA ILE A 87 1.89 -12.89 17.45
C ILE A 87 3.33 -12.39 17.29
N ALA A 88 4.22 -12.68 18.26
CA ALA A 88 5.63 -12.31 18.16
C ALA A 88 6.34 -12.97 16.97
N LEU A 89 5.96 -14.20 16.62
CA LEU A 89 6.55 -14.94 15.50
C LEU A 89 6.02 -14.49 14.13
N ILE A 90 4.84 -13.87 14.07
CA ILE A 90 4.19 -13.50 12.81
C ILE A 90 5.13 -12.75 11.85
N PRO A 91 5.78 -11.64 12.18
CA PRO A 91 6.61 -10.91 11.22
C PRO A 91 7.80 -11.75 10.72
N PHE A 92 8.41 -12.52 11.60
CA PHE A 92 9.65 -13.27 11.28
C PHE A 92 9.38 -14.54 10.47
N VAL A 93 8.29 -15.24 10.76
CA VAL A 93 7.92 -16.51 10.10
C VAL A 93 6.90 -16.27 8.98
N GLY A 94 6.02 -15.29 9.16
CA GLY A 94 4.91 -15.00 8.24
C GLY A 94 5.38 -14.71 6.83
N ARG A 95 6.45 -13.94 6.65
CA ARG A 95 7.02 -13.64 5.32
C ARG A 95 7.41 -14.91 4.54
N TYR A 96 8.00 -15.91 5.19
CA TYR A 96 8.33 -17.20 4.56
C TYR A 96 7.09 -18.05 4.29
N LEU A 97 6.09 -17.98 5.20
CA LEU A 97 4.81 -18.65 4.98
C LEU A 97 4.04 -18.06 3.80
N ILE A 98 4.01 -16.73 3.69
CA ILE A 98 3.40 -16.03 2.54
C ILE A 98 4.07 -16.50 1.25
N ALA A 99 5.39 -16.42 1.16
CA ALA A 99 6.13 -16.83 -0.03
C ALA A 99 5.89 -18.32 -0.37
N GLY A 100 5.96 -19.21 0.62
CA GLY A 100 5.74 -20.65 0.41
C GLY A 100 4.30 -20.99 0.00
N ILE A 101 3.30 -20.34 0.59
CA ILE A 101 1.88 -20.50 0.23
C ILE A 101 1.63 -19.97 -1.18
N SER A 102 2.16 -18.81 -1.52
CA SER A 102 2.04 -18.23 -2.86
C SER A 102 2.66 -19.13 -3.92
N LEU A 103 3.88 -19.63 -3.68
CA LEU A 103 4.56 -20.57 -4.58
C LEU A 103 3.76 -21.87 -4.75
N LEU A 104 3.23 -22.41 -3.66
CA LEU A 104 2.42 -23.64 -3.72
C LEU A 104 1.12 -23.41 -4.51
N LEU A 105 0.41 -22.31 -4.26
CA LEU A 105 -0.84 -22.00 -4.95
C LEU A 105 -0.63 -21.67 -6.43
N ALA A 106 0.49 -21.05 -6.78
CA ALA A 106 0.85 -20.76 -8.17
C ALA A 106 0.87 -22.02 -9.07
N LEU A 107 1.08 -23.21 -8.49
CA LEU A 107 1.05 -24.48 -9.23
C LEU A 107 -0.38 -24.90 -9.61
N PHE A 108 -1.40 -24.47 -8.87
CA PHE A 108 -2.77 -24.99 -8.99
C PHE A 108 -3.81 -23.92 -9.35
N VAL A 109 -3.54 -22.65 -9.04
CA VAL A 109 -4.47 -21.55 -9.19
C VAL A 109 -3.86 -20.50 -10.12
N THR A 110 -4.62 -20.12 -11.17
CA THR A 110 -4.24 -19.04 -12.09
C THR A 110 -5.21 -17.86 -11.98
N LYS A 111 -6.51 -18.13 -11.78
CA LYS A 111 -7.53 -17.09 -11.68
C LYS A 111 -7.73 -16.63 -10.24
N ASN A 112 -7.85 -15.33 -10.04
CA ASN A 112 -7.97 -14.70 -8.72
C ASN A 112 -6.85 -15.15 -7.76
N PHE A 113 -5.64 -15.33 -8.31
CA PHE A 113 -4.49 -15.87 -7.58
C PHE A 113 -4.20 -15.08 -6.30
N LEU A 114 -4.14 -13.74 -6.39
CA LEU A 114 -3.85 -12.88 -5.25
C LEU A 114 -4.87 -13.05 -4.12
N VAL A 115 -6.15 -13.14 -4.47
CA VAL A 115 -7.23 -13.31 -3.48
C VAL A 115 -7.10 -14.65 -2.74
N TRP A 116 -6.86 -15.74 -3.49
CA TRP A 116 -6.70 -17.06 -2.89
C TRP A 116 -5.42 -17.20 -2.07
N ALA A 117 -4.32 -16.60 -2.55
CA ALA A 117 -3.05 -16.59 -1.84
C ALA A 117 -3.14 -15.76 -0.54
N ALA A 118 -3.74 -14.57 -0.60
CA ALA A 118 -4.00 -13.75 0.57
C ALA A 118 -4.91 -14.46 1.58
N LEU A 119 -6.00 -15.10 1.13
CA LEU A 119 -6.92 -15.84 1.99
C LEU A 119 -6.20 -17.00 2.71
N ALA A 120 -5.44 -17.81 1.96
CA ALA A 120 -4.70 -18.94 2.54
C ALA A 120 -3.63 -18.47 3.53
N ALA A 121 -2.88 -17.42 3.19
CA ALA A 121 -1.88 -16.82 4.07
C ALA A 121 -2.53 -16.28 5.35
N CYS A 122 -3.62 -15.53 5.25
CA CYS A 122 -4.37 -15.00 6.40
C CYS A 122 -4.88 -16.12 7.31
N LEU A 123 -5.45 -17.19 6.75
CA LEU A 123 -5.93 -18.34 7.53
C LEU A 123 -4.81 -19.01 8.32
N VAL A 124 -3.65 -19.21 7.69
CA VAL A 124 -2.52 -19.89 8.35
C VAL A 124 -1.86 -19.01 9.40
N ILE A 125 -1.69 -17.73 9.12
CA ILE A 125 -0.90 -16.81 9.95
C ILE A 125 -1.73 -16.22 11.09
N PHE A 126 -2.93 -15.73 10.81
CA PHE A 126 -3.72 -14.89 11.74
C PHE A 126 -4.89 -15.62 12.40
N ALA A 127 -5.46 -16.68 11.80
CA ALA A 127 -6.64 -17.31 12.38
C ALA A 127 -6.35 -17.91 13.76
N PHE A 128 -5.24 -18.60 13.94
CA PHE A 128 -4.93 -19.25 15.23
C PHE A 128 -4.81 -18.30 16.41
N PRO A 129 -3.99 -17.23 16.37
CA PRO A 129 -3.90 -16.28 17.48
C PRO A 129 -5.21 -15.54 17.72
N CYS A 130 -5.97 -15.20 16.66
CA CYS A 130 -7.27 -14.54 16.78
C CYS A 130 -8.33 -15.44 17.42
N VAL A 131 -8.34 -16.74 17.13
CA VAL A 131 -9.19 -17.72 17.83
C VAL A 131 -8.86 -17.73 19.32
N LEU A 132 -7.58 -17.73 19.69
CA LEU A 132 -7.18 -17.70 21.10
C LEU A 132 -7.60 -16.41 21.79
N LEU A 133 -7.42 -15.26 21.15
CA LEU A 133 -7.86 -13.95 21.67
C LEU A 133 -9.39 -13.87 21.78
N GLY A 134 -10.12 -14.43 20.83
CA GLY A 134 -11.59 -14.54 20.91
C GLY A 134 -12.10 -15.31 22.14
N THR A 135 -11.26 -16.20 22.72
CA THR A 135 -11.66 -16.90 23.95
C THR A 135 -11.62 -16.02 25.21
N VAL A 136 -11.08 -14.80 25.14
CA VAL A 136 -10.84 -13.93 26.32
C VAL A 136 -12.14 -13.43 26.89
N THR A 137 -12.95 -12.73 26.12
CA THR A 137 -14.22 -12.12 26.59
C THR A 137 -15.17 -13.12 27.26
N PRO A 138 -15.51 -14.28 26.67
CA PRO A 138 -16.40 -15.24 27.35
C PRO A 138 -15.77 -15.83 28.60
N SER A 139 -14.44 -16.04 28.62
CA SER A 139 -13.75 -16.51 29.81
C SER A 139 -13.76 -15.48 30.94
N LEU A 140 -13.47 -14.21 30.63
CA LEU A 140 -13.52 -13.13 31.64
C LEU A 140 -14.92 -12.88 32.13
N THR A 141 -15.92 -12.94 31.27
CA THR A 141 -17.34 -12.87 31.69
C THR A 141 -17.65 -13.93 32.77
N ARG A 142 -17.26 -15.19 32.54
CA ARG A 142 -17.46 -16.28 33.49
C ARG A 142 -16.78 -16.05 34.84
N PHE A 143 -15.58 -15.45 34.85
CA PHE A 143 -14.82 -15.22 36.10
C PHE A 143 -15.14 -13.89 36.79
N THR A 144 -15.88 -12.98 36.16
CA THR A 144 -16.17 -11.64 36.68
C THR A 144 -17.62 -11.54 37.19
N VAL A 145 -18.53 -12.36 36.66
CA VAL A 145 -19.93 -12.40 37.07
C VAL A 145 -20.06 -13.18 38.40
N ASP A 146 -20.44 -12.50 39.45
CA ASP A 146 -20.66 -13.12 40.79
C ASP A 146 -22.11 -13.59 40.97
N ASN A 147 -23.08 -12.80 40.51
CA ASN A 147 -24.51 -13.04 40.65
C ASN A 147 -25.25 -12.75 39.33
N LEU A 148 -26.39 -13.41 39.12
CA LEU A 148 -27.24 -13.23 37.95
C LEU A 148 -27.76 -11.79 37.82
N ASP A 149 -28.04 -11.12 38.92
CA ASP A 149 -28.60 -9.76 38.95
C ASP A 149 -27.62 -8.69 38.41
N ASP A 150 -26.32 -8.92 38.52
CA ASP A 150 -25.26 -8.01 38.05
C ASP A 150 -24.67 -8.39 36.69
N THR A 151 -25.18 -9.44 36.05
CA THR A 151 -24.62 -9.99 34.79
C THR A 151 -24.57 -8.95 33.67
N GLY A 152 -25.70 -8.26 33.43
CA GLY A 152 -25.77 -7.25 32.37
C GLY A 152 -24.76 -6.11 32.53
N LYS A 153 -24.61 -5.61 33.77
CA LYS A 153 -23.65 -4.55 34.11
C LYS A 153 -22.20 -5.00 33.92
N THR A 154 -21.88 -6.23 34.28
CA THR A 154 -20.52 -6.79 34.17
C THR A 154 -20.16 -7.05 32.73
N VAL A 155 -21.05 -7.67 31.93
CA VAL A 155 -20.87 -7.90 30.49
C VAL A 155 -20.75 -6.57 29.75
N GLY A 156 -21.60 -5.60 30.05
CA GLY A 156 -21.53 -4.26 29.46
C GLY A 156 -20.19 -3.56 29.73
N ARG A 157 -19.64 -3.69 30.95
CA ARG A 157 -18.30 -3.12 31.27
C ARG A 157 -17.17 -3.83 30.55
N LEU A 158 -17.19 -5.16 30.46
CA LEU A 158 -16.19 -5.91 29.69
C LEU A 158 -16.22 -5.50 28.22
N ASN A 159 -17.38 -5.49 27.60
CA ASN A 159 -17.53 -5.08 26.21
C ASN A 159 -17.09 -3.63 25.98
N ALA A 160 -17.43 -2.71 26.88
CA ALA A 160 -16.97 -1.32 26.78
C ALA A 160 -15.44 -1.21 26.85
N LEU A 161 -14.80 -1.96 27.74
CA LEU A 161 -13.33 -1.97 27.86
C LEU A 161 -12.65 -2.62 26.66
N ASN A 162 -13.24 -3.70 26.12
CA ASN A 162 -12.79 -4.31 24.87
C ASN A 162 -12.85 -3.28 23.71
N THR A 163 -13.97 -2.59 23.57
CA THR A 163 -14.17 -1.58 22.52
C THR A 163 -13.18 -0.41 22.67
N ILE A 164 -13.00 0.12 23.89
CA ILE A 164 -12.03 1.20 24.15
C ILE A 164 -10.59 0.72 23.83
N GLY A 165 -10.25 -0.50 24.27
CA GLY A 165 -8.98 -1.13 23.92
C GLY A 165 -8.82 -1.25 22.41
N SER A 166 -9.84 -1.72 21.71
CA SER A 166 -9.85 -1.85 20.24
C SER A 166 -9.64 -0.50 19.53
N ILE A 167 -10.29 0.56 20.00
CA ILE A 167 -10.08 1.92 19.45
C ILE A 167 -8.60 2.32 19.58
N ILE A 168 -8.02 2.17 20.78
CA ILE A 168 -6.60 2.50 20.99
C ILE A 168 -5.70 1.60 20.15
N GLY A 169 -6.04 0.29 20.06
CA GLY A 169 -5.34 -0.68 19.23
C GLY A 169 -5.45 -0.41 17.71
N THR A 170 -6.40 0.42 17.29
CA THR A 170 -6.50 0.91 15.91
C THR A 170 -5.59 2.13 15.69
N PHE A 171 -5.69 3.12 16.55
CA PHE A 171 -4.96 4.39 16.36
C PHE A 171 -3.46 4.28 16.66
N VAL A 172 -3.07 3.59 17.73
CA VAL A 172 -1.65 3.54 18.16
C VAL A 172 -0.76 2.84 17.13
N PRO A 173 -1.09 1.66 16.57
CA PRO A 173 -0.29 1.08 15.49
C PRO A 173 -0.18 1.99 14.28
N THR A 174 -1.28 2.51 13.79
CA THR A 174 -1.33 3.26 12.53
C THR A 174 -0.55 4.56 12.59
N PHE A 175 -0.76 5.35 13.65
CA PHE A 175 -0.21 6.72 13.71
C PHE A 175 1.06 6.85 14.55
N VAL A 176 1.39 5.84 15.37
CA VAL A 176 2.52 5.94 16.31
C VAL A 176 3.53 4.83 16.09
N THR A 177 3.18 3.56 16.30
CA THR A 177 4.21 2.52 16.38
C THR A 177 4.71 2.07 15.01
N ILE A 178 3.84 1.86 14.02
CA ILE A 178 4.30 1.47 12.67
C ILE A 178 5.19 2.55 12.05
N PRO A 179 4.79 3.84 12.00
CA PRO A 179 5.66 4.87 11.43
C PRO A 179 6.97 5.13 12.20
N ALA A 180 6.98 4.84 13.51
CA ALA A 180 8.14 5.12 14.37
C ALA A 180 9.13 3.94 14.46
N VAL A 181 8.65 2.70 14.49
CA VAL A 181 9.49 1.51 14.76
C VAL A 181 9.20 0.34 13.80
N GLY A 182 8.29 0.51 12.86
CA GLY A 182 7.92 -0.50 11.85
C GLY A 182 6.93 -1.55 12.34
N THR A 183 6.41 -2.30 11.38
CA THR A 183 5.41 -3.35 11.62
C THR A 183 5.94 -4.47 12.50
N ALA A 184 7.16 -4.96 12.27
CA ALA A 184 7.72 -6.08 13.04
C ALA A 184 7.86 -5.73 14.53
N ALA A 185 8.39 -4.54 14.86
CA ALA A 185 8.50 -4.08 16.23
C ALA A 185 7.12 -3.86 16.87
N THR A 186 6.14 -3.39 16.11
CA THR A 186 4.75 -3.22 16.56
C THR A 186 4.17 -4.57 17.01
N PHE A 187 4.31 -5.63 16.23
CA PHE A 187 3.90 -6.98 16.65
C PHE A 187 4.58 -7.41 17.97
N LEU A 188 5.88 -7.14 18.12
CA LEU A 188 6.61 -7.47 19.36
C LEU A 188 6.11 -6.65 20.56
N ILE A 189 5.79 -5.38 20.41
CA ILE A 189 5.24 -4.52 21.46
C ILE A 189 3.92 -5.10 21.98
N PHE A 190 2.96 -5.35 21.10
CA PHE A 190 1.63 -5.85 21.50
C PHE A 190 1.68 -7.30 22.03
N SER A 191 2.53 -8.15 21.46
CA SER A 191 2.78 -9.47 22.00
C SER A 191 3.41 -9.41 23.39
N GLY A 192 4.35 -8.49 23.61
CA GLY A 192 4.99 -8.23 24.90
C GLY A 192 3.99 -7.81 25.98
N VAL A 193 3.04 -6.94 25.64
CA VAL A 193 1.96 -6.53 26.55
C VAL A 193 1.10 -7.73 26.95
N LEU A 194 0.66 -8.55 26.00
CA LEU A 194 -0.14 -9.74 26.28
C LEU A 194 0.63 -10.77 27.13
N ALA A 195 1.91 -10.99 26.79
CA ALA A 195 2.79 -11.88 27.55
C ALA A 195 2.97 -11.38 28.99
N ALA A 196 3.21 -10.07 29.17
CA ALA A 196 3.36 -9.46 30.48
C ALA A 196 2.12 -9.64 31.37
N ILE A 197 0.91 -9.46 30.82
CA ILE A 197 -0.34 -9.70 31.55
C ILE A 197 -0.46 -11.18 31.95
N GLY A 198 -0.20 -12.10 31.01
CA GLY A 198 -0.26 -13.53 31.28
C GLY A 198 0.76 -13.98 32.32
N ILE A 199 2.01 -13.46 32.25
CA ILE A 199 3.08 -13.75 33.18
C ILE A 199 2.75 -13.17 34.57
N ALA A 200 2.27 -11.92 34.62
CA ALA A 200 1.85 -11.28 35.88
C ALA A 200 0.84 -12.15 36.63
N TYR A 201 -0.16 -12.72 35.94
CA TYR A 201 -1.09 -13.65 36.55
C TYR A 201 -0.37 -14.82 37.23
N PHE A 202 0.53 -15.54 36.55
CA PHE A 202 1.22 -16.70 37.10
C PHE A 202 2.20 -16.35 38.22
N VAL A 203 2.91 -15.23 38.12
CA VAL A 203 3.83 -14.74 39.15
C VAL A 203 3.05 -14.43 40.43
N PHE A 204 1.96 -13.72 40.33
CA PHE A 204 1.16 -13.37 41.51
C PHE A 204 0.43 -14.57 42.11
N GLU A 205 -0.04 -15.53 41.31
CA GLU A 205 -0.58 -16.80 41.80
C GLU A 205 0.50 -17.76 42.31
N LYS A 206 1.79 -17.36 42.28
CA LYS A 206 2.95 -18.19 42.63
C LYS A 206 3.00 -19.52 41.89
N LYS A 207 2.52 -19.55 40.65
CA LYS A 207 2.50 -20.74 39.78
C LYS A 207 3.58 -20.65 38.75
N LYS A 208 4.21 -21.80 38.43
CA LYS A 208 5.17 -21.88 37.33
C LYS A 208 4.43 -21.87 35.99
N SER A 209 4.94 -21.08 35.03
CA SER A 209 4.43 -21.02 33.67
C SER A 209 5.54 -21.27 32.67
N VAL A 210 5.63 -22.47 32.11
CA VAL A 210 6.56 -22.78 31.02
C VAL A 210 6.32 -21.88 29.81
N PRO A 211 5.07 -21.69 29.32
CA PRO A 211 4.82 -20.73 28.24
C PRO A 211 5.30 -19.31 28.57
N GLY A 212 5.19 -18.86 29.82
CA GLY A 212 5.67 -17.53 30.23
C GLY A 212 7.19 -17.40 30.09
N ILE A 213 7.96 -18.41 30.49
CA ILE A 213 9.41 -18.39 30.32
C ILE A 213 9.78 -18.40 28.83
N VAL A 214 9.12 -19.27 28.06
CA VAL A 214 9.34 -19.36 26.60
C VAL A 214 9.02 -18.01 25.92
N SER A 215 7.92 -17.34 26.28
CA SER A 215 7.56 -16.06 25.67
C SER A 215 8.60 -14.98 25.95
N VAL A 216 9.15 -14.89 27.16
CA VAL A 216 10.20 -13.91 27.49
C VAL A 216 11.45 -14.16 26.66
N LEU A 217 11.92 -15.42 26.64
CA LEU A 217 13.14 -15.78 25.90
C LEU A 217 12.97 -15.55 24.40
N LEU A 218 11.81 -15.91 23.85
CA LEU A 218 11.49 -15.74 22.44
C LEU A 218 11.42 -14.25 22.07
N ILE A 219 10.60 -13.46 22.77
CA ILE A 219 10.43 -12.03 22.47
C ILE A 219 11.78 -11.31 22.60
N ALA A 220 12.56 -11.60 23.67
CA ALA A 220 13.90 -11.05 23.81
C ALA A 220 14.81 -11.42 22.63
N GLY A 221 14.81 -12.71 22.22
CA GLY A 221 15.58 -13.16 21.05
C GLY A 221 15.15 -12.47 19.74
N LEU A 222 13.84 -12.29 19.52
CA LEU A 222 13.32 -11.59 18.35
C LEU A 222 13.64 -10.09 18.35
N CYS A 223 13.69 -9.44 19.53
CA CYS A 223 14.17 -8.07 19.63
C CYS A 223 15.63 -7.91 19.15
N PHE A 224 16.48 -8.90 19.38
CA PHE A 224 17.85 -8.90 18.82
C PHE A 224 17.89 -9.16 17.31
N ALA A 225 16.87 -9.80 16.75
CA ALA A 225 16.77 -10.05 15.33
C ALA A 225 16.14 -8.89 14.53
N LEU A 226 15.50 -7.93 15.20
CA LEU A 226 14.85 -6.78 14.55
C LEU A 226 15.75 -5.99 13.59
N PRO A 227 17.04 -5.66 13.94
CA PRO A 227 17.89 -4.88 13.04
C PRO A 227 18.21 -5.58 11.71
N SER A 228 18.05 -6.90 11.64
CA SER A 228 18.24 -7.70 10.43
C SER A 228 16.92 -8.13 9.79
N TYR A 229 15.79 -7.58 10.23
CA TYR A 229 14.49 -7.86 9.64
C TYR A 229 14.34 -7.09 8.33
N SER A 230 13.89 -7.78 7.29
CA SER A 230 13.50 -7.19 6.01
C SER A 230 12.27 -7.93 5.46
N PHE A 231 11.33 -7.24 4.85
CA PHE A 231 10.24 -7.86 4.11
C PHE A 231 10.77 -8.60 2.88
N ALA A 232 11.71 -7.98 2.17
CA ALA A 232 12.36 -8.53 0.97
C ALA A 232 13.57 -9.39 1.34
N PHE A 233 13.37 -10.43 2.16
CA PHE A 233 14.43 -11.27 2.73
C PHE A 233 15.31 -12.00 1.69
N TRP A 234 14.94 -11.97 0.41
CA TRP A 234 15.73 -12.53 -0.70
C TRP A 234 16.58 -11.48 -1.44
N GLN A 235 16.43 -10.19 -1.12
CA GLN A 235 17.19 -9.11 -1.72
C GLN A 235 18.35 -8.70 -0.81
N SER A 236 19.54 -8.50 -1.40
CA SER A 236 20.75 -8.10 -0.67
C SER A 236 21.10 -6.62 -0.85
N ASP A 237 20.56 -5.96 -1.90
CA ASP A 237 21.01 -4.66 -2.37
C ASP A 237 20.03 -3.54 -2.03
N ILE A 238 19.41 -3.63 -0.85
CA ILE A 238 18.48 -2.61 -0.35
C ILE A 238 19.28 -1.51 0.33
N THR A 239 19.14 -0.27 -0.16
CA THR A 239 19.77 0.91 0.41
C THR A 239 18.96 1.47 1.58
N LEU A 240 17.62 1.51 1.43
CA LEU A 240 16.68 1.91 2.46
C LEU A 240 15.46 1.00 2.44
N GLU A 241 15.04 0.57 3.62
CA GLU A 241 13.74 -0.10 3.84
C GLU A 241 13.04 0.59 5.00
N ASP A 242 11.84 1.12 4.77
CA ASP A 242 11.11 1.91 5.76
C ASP A 242 9.59 1.74 5.57
N GLU A 243 8.81 2.23 6.52
CA GLU A 243 7.34 2.19 6.50
C GLU A 243 6.78 3.57 6.88
N SER A 244 5.89 4.09 6.06
CA SER A 244 5.11 5.29 6.35
C SER A 244 3.70 4.94 6.86
N ILE A 245 2.87 5.95 7.12
CA ILE A 245 1.44 5.72 7.40
C ILE A 245 0.69 5.20 6.17
N TYR A 246 1.21 5.40 4.96
CA TYR A 246 0.59 5.01 3.70
C TYR A 246 1.21 3.74 3.12
N ASN A 247 2.54 3.66 3.09
CA ASN A 247 3.28 2.70 2.27
C ASN A 247 4.37 1.96 3.04
N TYR A 248 4.67 0.75 2.60
CA TYR A 248 5.99 0.15 2.71
C TYR A 248 6.88 0.77 1.63
N LEU A 249 8.12 1.11 1.96
CA LEU A 249 9.05 1.85 1.11
C LEU A 249 10.36 1.09 1.00
N GLN A 250 10.86 0.94 -0.23
CA GLN A 250 12.15 0.34 -0.50
C GLN A 250 12.90 1.17 -1.53
N VAL A 251 14.14 1.58 -1.20
CA VAL A 251 15.05 2.24 -2.13
C VAL A 251 16.20 1.31 -2.45
N GLN A 252 16.49 1.16 -3.72
CA GLN A 252 17.72 0.56 -4.23
C GLN A 252 18.50 1.63 -4.98
N ASP A 253 19.75 1.83 -4.61
CA ASP A 253 20.63 2.83 -5.20
C ASP A 253 21.91 2.17 -5.68
N ASP A 254 22.02 1.97 -6.99
CA ASP A 254 23.19 1.38 -7.65
C ASP A 254 24.01 2.43 -8.44
N ALA A 255 25.07 2.01 -9.09
CA ALA A 255 25.95 2.90 -9.87
C ALA A 255 25.26 3.52 -11.11
N LYS A 256 24.13 2.96 -11.57
CA LYS A 256 23.46 3.37 -12.81
C LYS A 256 22.12 4.05 -12.55
N ARG A 257 21.40 3.63 -11.51
CA ARG A 257 20.03 4.09 -11.25
C ARG A 257 19.69 4.05 -9.77
N THR A 258 18.75 4.87 -9.39
CA THR A 258 18.04 4.83 -8.11
C THR A 258 16.61 4.40 -8.39
N THR A 259 16.07 3.45 -7.62
CA THR A 259 14.70 2.96 -7.76
C THR A 259 13.97 3.04 -6.43
N LEU A 260 12.70 3.40 -6.48
CA LEU A 260 11.76 3.36 -5.37
C LEU A 260 10.69 2.31 -5.68
N SER A 261 10.43 1.41 -4.73
CA SER A 261 9.29 0.49 -4.75
C SER A 261 8.40 0.75 -3.55
N THR A 262 7.08 0.68 -3.74
CA THR A 262 6.07 0.87 -2.69
C THR A 262 5.10 -0.29 -2.68
N ASN A 263 4.76 -0.83 -1.50
CA ASN A 263 3.71 -1.84 -1.28
C ASN A 263 3.78 -3.14 -2.10
N VAL A 264 4.61 -3.22 -3.12
CA VAL A 264 4.82 -4.43 -3.94
C VAL A 264 6.32 -4.61 -4.13
N LEU A 265 6.84 -5.74 -3.66
CA LEU A 265 8.28 -6.01 -3.66
C LEU A 265 8.88 -6.24 -5.05
N PHE A 266 8.03 -6.49 -6.04
CA PHE A 266 8.43 -6.72 -7.44
C PHE A 266 8.07 -5.53 -8.36
N GLY A 267 7.31 -4.57 -7.86
CA GLY A 267 6.93 -3.36 -8.59
C GLY A 267 7.96 -2.24 -8.39
N VAL A 268 8.25 -1.51 -9.45
CA VAL A 268 9.09 -0.30 -9.41
C VAL A 268 8.18 0.91 -9.61
N GLN A 269 8.05 1.72 -8.56
CA GLN A 269 7.21 2.93 -8.58
C GLN A 269 7.90 4.09 -9.27
N SER A 270 9.17 4.27 -8.99
CA SER A 270 9.94 5.39 -9.54
C SER A 270 11.37 4.96 -9.88
N VAL A 271 11.89 5.49 -10.97
CA VAL A 271 13.26 5.28 -11.42
C VAL A 271 13.91 6.59 -11.78
N GLN A 272 15.15 6.78 -11.35
CA GLN A 272 16.03 7.81 -11.86
C GLN A 272 17.32 7.18 -12.38
N VAL A 273 17.68 7.48 -13.61
CA VAL A 273 18.97 7.09 -14.18
C VAL A 273 20.02 8.11 -13.79
N LYS A 274 21.18 7.63 -13.32
CA LYS A 274 22.30 8.51 -12.95
C LYS A 274 22.97 9.07 -14.19
N GLY A 275 23.24 10.36 -14.18
CA GLY A 275 23.78 11.10 -15.32
C GLY A 275 22.68 11.80 -16.11
N ASP A 276 22.96 12.03 -17.41
CA ASP A 276 22.11 12.86 -18.25
C ASP A 276 21.15 12.07 -19.17
N ALA A 277 21.08 10.76 -19.01
CA ALA A 277 20.27 9.90 -19.86
C ALA A 277 18.77 9.93 -19.47
N LEU A 278 17.91 9.77 -20.48
CA LEU A 278 16.50 9.47 -20.29
C LEU A 278 16.33 8.06 -19.68
N THR A 279 15.23 7.83 -18.99
CA THR A 279 14.97 6.54 -18.31
C THR A 279 14.58 5.42 -19.26
N GLY A 280 14.04 5.75 -20.42
CA GLY A 280 13.34 4.81 -21.31
C GLY A 280 11.92 4.44 -20.83
N MET A 281 11.44 5.08 -19.77
CA MET A 281 10.14 4.81 -19.13
C MET A 281 9.12 5.90 -19.48
N TYR A 282 7.96 5.82 -18.86
CA TYR A 282 6.81 6.71 -19.10
C TYR A 282 7.12 8.19 -18.84
N TYR A 283 8.01 8.53 -17.91
CA TYR A 283 8.43 9.93 -17.67
C TYR A 283 8.94 10.63 -18.92
N ASP A 284 9.68 9.90 -19.75
CA ASP A 284 10.22 10.43 -20.98
C ASP A 284 9.11 10.75 -21.98
N TYR A 285 8.05 9.92 -22.01
CA TYR A 285 6.86 10.14 -22.83
C TYR A 285 6.04 11.31 -22.30
N ALA A 286 5.84 11.39 -20.98
CA ALA A 286 5.10 12.47 -20.34
C ALA A 286 5.68 13.86 -20.62
N LEU A 287 6.99 13.96 -20.94
CA LEU A 287 7.62 15.22 -21.37
C LEU A 287 7.07 15.78 -22.68
N ALA A 288 6.21 15.06 -23.39
CA ALA A 288 5.48 15.60 -24.53
C ALA A 288 4.44 16.65 -24.11
N ALA A 289 3.84 16.54 -22.91
CA ALA A 289 2.83 17.48 -22.44
C ALA A 289 3.33 18.94 -22.36
N PRO A 290 4.51 19.24 -21.77
CA PRO A 290 5.10 20.58 -21.87
C PRO A 290 5.29 21.06 -23.31
N CYS A 291 5.77 20.22 -24.21
CA CYS A 291 5.94 20.59 -25.61
C CYS A 291 4.60 20.85 -26.31
N MET A 292 3.57 20.05 -26.04
CA MET A 292 2.20 20.27 -26.54
C MET A 292 1.61 21.60 -26.01
N ALA A 293 1.94 21.97 -24.76
CA ALA A 293 1.55 23.26 -24.17
C ALA A 293 2.40 24.45 -24.68
N GLY A 294 3.32 24.23 -25.62
CA GLY A 294 4.17 25.25 -26.23
C GLY A 294 5.39 25.64 -25.41
N MET A 295 5.79 24.82 -24.45
CA MET A 295 7.07 24.97 -23.76
C MET A 295 8.20 24.44 -24.66
N ASP A 296 9.36 25.07 -24.60
CA ASP A 296 10.51 24.69 -25.38
C ASP A 296 11.82 24.86 -24.57
N GLY A 297 12.93 24.49 -25.12
CA GLY A 297 14.24 24.54 -24.45
C GLY A 297 14.85 25.94 -24.31
N THR A 298 14.08 27.03 -24.47
CA THR A 298 14.65 28.40 -24.52
C THR A 298 14.28 29.25 -23.34
N ASP A 299 13.00 29.62 -23.19
CA ASP A 299 12.50 30.51 -22.14
C ASP A 299 11.11 30.08 -21.69
N ASN A 300 10.99 29.77 -20.40
CA ASN A 300 9.75 29.31 -19.81
C ASN A 300 9.42 30.06 -18.49
N GLU A 301 9.93 31.28 -18.28
CA GLU A 301 9.77 32.03 -17.02
C GLU A 301 8.31 32.25 -16.59
N ASN A 302 7.35 32.23 -17.52
CA ASN A 302 5.92 32.37 -17.25
C ASN A 302 5.15 31.05 -17.37
N ARG A 303 5.86 29.93 -17.44
CA ARG A 303 5.29 28.60 -17.55
C ARG A 303 5.26 27.90 -16.22
N SER A 304 4.25 27.07 -16.01
CA SER A 304 4.04 26.38 -14.75
C SER A 304 3.58 24.93 -14.98
N VAL A 305 4.17 24.04 -14.20
CA VAL A 305 3.87 22.60 -14.19
C VAL A 305 3.42 22.21 -12.80
N MET A 306 2.25 21.54 -12.71
CA MET A 306 1.73 20.91 -11.51
C MET A 306 1.82 19.40 -11.66
N ILE A 307 2.21 18.71 -10.57
CA ILE A 307 2.30 17.24 -10.54
C ILE A 307 1.48 16.74 -9.35
N LEU A 308 0.47 15.94 -9.63
CA LEU A 308 -0.40 15.30 -8.63
C LEU A 308 0.08 13.86 -8.45
N GLY A 309 0.70 13.56 -7.28
CA GLY A 309 1.45 12.34 -7.05
C GLY A 309 2.88 12.47 -7.56
N MET A 310 3.69 13.26 -6.85
CA MET A 310 5.04 13.58 -7.33
C MET A 310 6.01 12.39 -7.24
N GLY A 311 5.76 11.44 -6.34
CA GLY A 311 6.62 10.29 -6.12
C GLY A 311 8.07 10.69 -5.81
N SER A 312 9.02 10.07 -6.48
CA SER A 312 10.45 10.42 -6.32
C SER A 312 10.87 11.73 -6.99
N GLY A 313 9.96 12.41 -7.71
CA GLY A 313 10.26 13.66 -8.39
C GLY A 313 11.04 13.53 -9.70
N THR A 314 11.12 12.34 -10.32
CA THR A 314 11.83 12.14 -11.58
C THR A 314 11.29 13.03 -12.69
N TYR A 315 9.96 13.07 -12.86
CA TYR A 315 9.34 13.97 -13.86
C TYR A 315 9.57 15.45 -13.54
N ALA A 316 9.48 15.84 -12.25
CA ALA A 316 9.79 17.22 -11.83
C ALA A 316 11.23 17.63 -12.16
N SER A 317 12.19 16.73 -11.92
CA SER A 317 13.60 16.92 -12.26
C SER A 317 13.81 17.09 -13.75
N TYR A 318 13.10 16.31 -14.56
CA TYR A 318 13.13 16.47 -16.02
C TYR A 318 12.50 17.77 -16.50
N CYS A 319 11.36 18.18 -15.93
CA CYS A 319 10.76 19.48 -16.26
C CYS A 319 11.70 20.64 -15.95
N THR A 320 12.37 20.62 -14.80
CA THR A 320 13.36 21.65 -14.44
C THR A 320 14.56 21.69 -15.40
N ARG A 321 15.00 20.52 -15.85
CA ARG A 321 16.16 20.37 -16.75
C ARG A 321 15.86 20.80 -18.17
N TYR A 322 14.75 20.30 -18.75
CA TYR A 322 14.46 20.50 -20.18
C TYR A 322 13.70 21.80 -20.44
N PHE A 323 13.05 22.37 -19.42
CA PHE A 323 12.27 23.63 -19.51
C PHE A 323 12.76 24.65 -18.51
N PRO A 324 13.98 25.20 -18.69
CA PRO A 324 14.56 26.14 -17.76
C PRO A 324 13.68 27.38 -17.61
N GLY A 325 13.54 27.88 -16.38
CA GLY A 325 12.68 29.01 -16.01
C GLY A 325 11.24 28.64 -15.65
N ALA A 326 10.77 27.44 -16.00
CA ALA A 326 9.44 27.01 -15.61
C ALA A 326 9.31 26.82 -14.09
N SER A 327 8.19 27.26 -13.52
CA SER A 327 7.82 26.94 -12.14
C SER A 327 7.31 25.50 -12.09
N VAL A 328 7.93 24.67 -11.27
CA VAL A 328 7.53 23.27 -11.08
C VAL A 328 7.10 23.06 -9.63
N GLN A 329 5.89 22.57 -9.44
CA GLN A 329 5.36 22.26 -8.11
C GLN A 329 4.62 20.92 -8.17
N GLY A 330 4.58 20.23 -7.03
CA GLY A 330 3.88 18.95 -6.94
C GLY A 330 3.33 18.68 -5.54
N ALA A 331 2.28 17.87 -5.51
CA ALA A 331 1.70 17.33 -4.28
C ALA A 331 2.10 15.86 -4.14
N GLU A 332 2.55 15.47 -2.95
CA GLU A 332 2.84 14.10 -2.56
C GLU A 332 2.25 13.85 -1.17
N ILE A 333 1.35 12.88 -1.06
CA ILE A 333 0.66 12.62 0.21
C ILE A 333 1.58 11.99 1.27
N ASP A 334 2.57 11.23 0.82
CA ASP A 334 3.49 10.53 1.71
C ASP A 334 4.75 11.36 1.97
N LYS A 335 4.83 11.94 3.16
CA LYS A 335 5.99 12.73 3.56
C LYS A 335 7.31 11.97 3.42
N LYS A 336 7.34 10.66 3.71
CA LYS A 336 8.57 9.88 3.58
C LYS A 336 9.00 9.74 2.11
N ILE A 337 8.06 9.64 1.17
CA ILE A 337 8.38 9.65 -0.27
C ILE A 337 8.95 11.02 -0.67
N ALA A 338 8.36 12.12 -0.19
CA ALA A 338 8.89 13.45 -0.45
C ALA A 338 10.30 13.65 0.13
N ASP A 339 10.58 13.12 1.32
CA ASP A 339 11.93 13.12 1.92
C ASP A 339 12.90 12.26 1.07
N ILE A 340 12.48 11.06 0.64
CA ILE A 340 13.27 10.17 -0.24
C ILE A 340 13.59 10.83 -1.57
N ALA A 341 12.65 11.58 -2.16
CA ALA A 341 12.89 12.32 -3.40
C ALA A 341 14.06 13.29 -3.28
N THR A 342 14.21 13.95 -2.14
CA THR A 342 15.32 14.87 -1.85
C THR A 342 16.61 14.11 -1.53
N ASP A 343 16.54 13.09 -0.66
CA ASP A 343 17.72 12.45 -0.08
C ASP A 343 18.40 11.46 -1.05
N TYR A 344 17.60 10.78 -1.89
CA TYR A 344 18.10 9.70 -2.77
C TYR A 344 17.97 10.01 -4.26
N PHE A 345 16.96 10.80 -4.66
CA PHE A 345 16.71 11.09 -6.07
C PHE A 345 17.22 12.46 -6.51
N GLY A 346 17.78 13.25 -5.59
CA GLY A 346 18.37 14.54 -5.91
C GLY A 346 17.37 15.55 -6.50
N LEU A 347 16.14 15.57 -5.97
CA LEU A 347 15.11 16.50 -6.39
C LEU A 347 15.63 17.93 -6.33
N PRO A 348 15.54 18.73 -7.43
CA PRO A 348 16.04 20.11 -7.43
C PRO A 348 15.34 20.97 -6.37
N GLY A 349 16.12 21.76 -5.63
CA GLY A 349 15.57 22.66 -4.60
C GLY A 349 14.68 23.80 -5.16
N SER A 350 14.59 23.95 -6.47
CA SER A 350 13.66 24.85 -7.15
C SER A 350 12.24 24.28 -7.29
N VAL A 351 12.07 22.96 -7.08
CA VAL A 351 10.75 22.31 -7.10
C VAL A 351 10.06 22.53 -5.76
N THR A 352 8.82 23.02 -5.81
CA THR A 352 7.99 23.19 -4.62
C THR A 352 7.23 21.90 -4.35
N VAL A 353 7.37 21.33 -3.15
CA VAL A 353 6.69 20.09 -2.74
C VAL A 353 5.68 20.39 -1.65
N ALA A 354 4.40 20.10 -1.90
CA ALA A 354 3.35 20.10 -0.90
C ALA A 354 3.11 18.67 -0.39
N VAL A 355 3.18 18.49 0.94
CA VAL A 355 2.86 17.18 1.55
C VAL A 355 1.37 17.16 1.85
N GLU A 356 0.57 16.91 0.83
CA GLU A 356 -0.90 16.99 0.86
C GLU A 356 -1.53 16.04 -0.16
N ASP A 357 -2.84 15.79 -0.02
CA ASP A 357 -3.62 15.09 -1.06
C ASP A 357 -3.66 15.92 -2.34
N GLY A 358 -3.35 15.27 -3.49
CA GLY A 358 -3.19 15.96 -4.77
C GLY A 358 -4.46 16.70 -5.22
N ARG A 359 -5.64 16.09 -5.07
CA ARG A 359 -6.92 16.74 -5.45
C ARG A 359 -7.24 17.90 -4.53
N ALA A 360 -7.04 17.74 -3.22
CA ALA A 360 -7.27 18.80 -2.26
C ALA A 360 -6.32 19.98 -2.49
N TYR A 361 -5.05 19.71 -2.83
CA TYR A 361 -4.07 20.73 -3.17
C TYR A 361 -4.44 21.49 -4.44
N LEU A 362 -4.87 20.78 -5.50
CA LEU A 362 -5.34 21.40 -6.72
C LEU A 362 -6.56 22.28 -6.48
N ALA A 363 -7.57 21.76 -5.75
CA ALA A 363 -8.80 22.48 -5.43
C ALA A 363 -8.57 23.77 -4.61
N ALA A 364 -7.53 23.77 -3.77
CA ALA A 364 -7.14 24.95 -2.97
C ALA A 364 -6.30 25.98 -3.77
N SER A 365 -5.81 25.62 -4.96
CA SER A 365 -4.99 26.49 -5.78
C SER A 365 -5.85 27.52 -6.53
N GLU A 366 -5.42 28.77 -6.56
CA GLU A 366 -5.99 29.80 -7.43
C GLU A 366 -5.23 29.93 -8.78
N GLU A 367 -4.14 29.18 -8.93
CA GLU A 367 -3.26 29.22 -10.09
C GLU A 367 -3.77 28.38 -11.25
N LYS A 368 -3.36 28.77 -12.47
CA LYS A 368 -3.55 27.97 -13.67
C LYS A 368 -2.22 27.53 -14.23
N PHE A 369 -2.19 26.29 -14.71
CA PHE A 369 -0.98 25.61 -15.13
C PHE A 369 -0.94 25.41 -16.65
N ASP A 370 0.27 25.42 -17.21
CA ASP A 370 0.49 25.00 -18.59
C ASP A 370 0.42 23.47 -18.70
N VAL A 371 0.88 22.76 -17.66
CA VAL A 371 0.83 21.32 -17.59
C VAL A 371 0.35 20.87 -16.23
N ILE A 372 -0.59 19.92 -16.20
CA ILE A 372 -0.93 19.17 -14.98
C ILE A 372 -0.67 17.69 -15.27
N MET A 373 0.29 17.10 -14.55
CA MET A 373 0.54 15.66 -14.59
C MET A 373 -0.20 14.97 -13.45
N VAL A 374 -0.94 13.91 -13.78
CA VAL A 374 -1.59 13.03 -12.81
C VAL A 374 -0.84 11.70 -12.81
N ASP A 375 -0.03 11.48 -11.79
CA ASP A 375 0.82 10.29 -11.61
C ASP A 375 0.67 9.71 -10.19
N ALA A 376 -0.54 9.79 -9.65
CA ALA A 376 -0.87 9.27 -8.31
C ALA A 376 -1.46 7.85 -8.34
N TYR A 377 -1.34 7.16 -9.47
CA TYR A 377 -1.84 5.81 -9.64
C TYR A 377 -0.78 4.81 -9.14
N GLN A 378 -1.05 4.20 -7.98
CA GLN A 378 -0.16 3.24 -7.36
C GLN A 378 -0.50 1.83 -7.83
N ASP A 379 0.41 1.18 -8.54
CA ASP A 379 0.33 -0.22 -8.99
C ASP A 379 -1.07 -0.60 -9.53
N ILE A 380 -1.87 -1.25 -8.68
CA ILE A 380 -3.20 -1.77 -8.99
C ILE A 380 -4.30 -0.82 -8.50
N THR A 381 -3.96 0.09 -7.58
CA THR A 381 -4.95 0.93 -6.92
C THR A 381 -4.92 2.33 -7.50
N ILE A 382 -5.92 2.62 -8.32
CA ILE A 382 -6.22 3.99 -8.76
C ILE A 382 -7.11 4.62 -7.70
N PRO A 383 -6.70 5.73 -7.07
CA PRO A 383 -7.57 6.44 -6.15
C PRO A 383 -8.83 6.91 -6.90
N PHE A 384 -10.01 6.44 -6.48
CA PHE A 384 -11.27 6.75 -7.18
C PHE A 384 -11.49 8.26 -7.30
N GLN A 385 -11.06 9.05 -6.32
CA GLN A 385 -11.15 10.51 -6.31
C GLN A 385 -10.29 11.19 -7.37
N LEU A 386 -9.33 10.49 -8.00
CA LEU A 386 -8.48 10.99 -9.08
C LEU A 386 -8.84 10.38 -10.45
N SER A 387 -10.01 9.75 -10.57
CA SER A 387 -10.43 9.03 -11.77
C SER A 387 -11.80 9.47 -12.31
N SER A 388 -12.50 10.35 -11.60
CA SER A 388 -13.88 10.74 -11.90
C SER A 388 -13.97 11.92 -12.87
N VAL A 389 -15.13 12.06 -13.52
CA VAL A 389 -15.45 13.20 -14.39
C VAL A 389 -15.38 14.52 -13.62
N GLU A 390 -15.76 14.51 -12.33
CA GLU A 390 -15.67 15.68 -11.46
C GLU A 390 -14.22 16.12 -11.27
N PHE A 391 -13.32 15.18 -11.02
CA PHE A 391 -11.89 15.46 -10.90
C PHE A 391 -11.29 15.99 -12.22
N PHE A 392 -11.59 15.38 -13.35
CA PHE A 392 -11.05 15.85 -14.62
C PHE A 392 -11.61 17.23 -15.04
N ASN A 393 -12.86 17.56 -14.68
CA ASN A 393 -13.38 18.92 -14.81
C ASN A 393 -12.61 19.92 -13.93
N GLU A 394 -12.24 19.52 -12.71
CA GLU A 394 -11.44 20.33 -11.81
C GLU A 394 -10.03 20.57 -12.38
N VAL A 395 -9.37 19.52 -12.93
CA VAL A 395 -8.10 19.67 -13.63
C VAL A 395 -8.23 20.61 -14.83
N GLN A 396 -9.28 20.44 -15.66
CA GLN A 396 -9.53 21.31 -16.82
C GLN A 396 -9.67 22.79 -16.40
N ALA A 397 -10.38 23.05 -15.28
CA ALA A 397 -10.57 24.40 -14.76
C ALA A 397 -9.26 25.08 -14.31
N HIS A 398 -8.25 24.28 -13.91
CA HIS A 398 -6.93 24.76 -13.49
C HIS A 398 -5.91 24.78 -14.63
N LEU A 399 -6.26 24.35 -15.83
CA LEU A 399 -5.40 24.51 -17.00
C LEU A 399 -5.53 25.93 -17.61
N LYS A 400 -4.43 26.45 -18.14
CA LYS A 400 -4.42 27.62 -19.03
C LYS A 400 -5.10 27.24 -20.36
N PRO A 401 -5.50 28.21 -21.21
CA PRO A 401 -6.22 27.92 -22.46
C PRO A 401 -5.55 26.88 -23.37
N ASN A 402 -4.21 26.89 -23.44
CA ASN A 402 -3.43 25.92 -24.21
C ASN A 402 -2.78 24.86 -23.30
N GLY A 403 -3.28 24.70 -22.10
CA GLY A 403 -2.74 23.76 -21.13
C GLY A 403 -3.03 22.31 -21.51
N VAL A 404 -2.18 21.42 -21.02
CA VAL A 404 -2.23 19.99 -21.29
C VAL A 404 -2.23 19.23 -19.96
N MET A 405 -3.20 18.32 -19.80
CA MET A 405 -3.15 17.28 -18.78
C MET A 405 -2.44 16.06 -19.36
N VAL A 406 -1.54 15.44 -18.58
CA VAL A 406 -0.98 14.14 -18.91
C VAL A 406 -1.25 13.17 -17.76
N VAL A 407 -1.67 11.96 -18.09
CA VAL A 407 -1.99 10.89 -17.13
C VAL A 407 -1.22 9.64 -17.50
N ASN A 408 -0.48 9.08 -16.54
CA ASN A 408 0.17 7.79 -16.70
C ASN A 408 -0.80 6.66 -16.34
N LEU A 409 -1.21 5.87 -17.32
CA LEU A 409 -1.96 4.65 -17.10
C LEU A 409 -0.99 3.47 -17.06
N ASN A 410 -0.81 2.86 -15.90
CA ASN A 410 0.19 1.82 -15.66
C ASN A 410 -0.32 0.38 -15.93
N MET A 411 -1.55 0.22 -16.45
CA MET A 411 -2.15 -1.07 -16.74
C MET A 411 -2.68 -1.08 -18.17
N THR A 412 -2.09 -1.91 -19.03
CA THR A 412 -2.59 -2.10 -20.39
C THR A 412 -3.49 -3.32 -20.43
N SER A 413 -4.77 -3.13 -20.73
CA SER A 413 -5.69 -4.19 -21.11
C SER A 413 -6.38 -3.82 -22.43
N ALA A 414 -6.49 -4.78 -23.33
CA ALA A 414 -7.21 -4.64 -24.59
C ALA A 414 -8.67 -5.10 -24.51
N GLU A 415 -9.13 -5.50 -23.33
CA GLU A 415 -10.50 -5.97 -23.13
C GLU A 415 -11.51 -4.82 -23.06
N ASP A 416 -12.66 -5.03 -23.64
CA ASP A 416 -13.81 -4.13 -23.53
C ASP A 416 -14.25 -4.04 -22.04
N GLY A 417 -14.51 -2.85 -21.56
CA GLY A 417 -14.83 -2.59 -20.15
C GLY A 417 -13.60 -2.63 -19.21
N SER A 418 -12.39 -2.48 -19.77
CA SER A 418 -11.16 -2.37 -18.97
C SER A 418 -11.09 -1.04 -18.22
N ILE A 419 -10.25 -0.99 -17.17
CA ILE A 419 -10.00 0.25 -16.42
C ILE A 419 -9.49 1.37 -17.31
N ASN A 420 -8.66 1.04 -18.31
CA ASN A 420 -8.10 2.03 -19.24
C ASN A 420 -9.21 2.63 -20.14
N GLU A 421 -10.15 1.82 -20.62
CA GLU A 421 -11.30 2.33 -21.37
C GLU A 421 -12.14 3.27 -20.51
N TYR A 422 -12.50 2.88 -19.27
CA TYR A 422 -13.22 3.75 -18.36
C TYR A 422 -12.52 5.09 -18.11
N LEU A 423 -11.21 5.06 -17.88
CA LEU A 423 -10.44 6.29 -17.65
C LEU A 423 -10.34 7.16 -18.91
N CYS A 424 -10.04 6.56 -20.06
CA CYS A 424 -9.95 7.29 -21.33
C CYS A 424 -11.31 7.88 -21.74
N ASP A 425 -12.42 7.13 -21.60
CA ASP A 425 -13.77 7.62 -21.84
C ASP A 425 -14.13 8.80 -20.93
N THR A 426 -13.78 8.67 -19.64
CA THR A 426 -14.05 9.73 -18.66
C THR A 426 -13.26 11.00 -19.00
N MET A 427 -11.98 10.89 -19.37
CA MET A 427 -11.16 12.02 -19.80
C MET A 427 -11.68 12.62 -21.10
N ALA A 428 -12.04 11.81 -22.10
CA ALA A 428 -12.57 12.25 -23.38
C ALA A 428 -13.95 12.91 -23.27
N SER A 429 -14.70 12.62 -22.20
CA SER A 429 -15.98 13.32 -21.93
C SER A 429 -15.78 14.77 -21.44
N VAL A 430 -14.58 15.11 -20.99
CA VAL A 430 -14.24 16.43 -20.43
C VAL A 430 -13.41 17.25 -21.42
N PHE A 431 -12.44 16.63 -22.09
CA PHE A 431 -11.50 17.31 -22.96
C PHE A 431 -11.87 17.13 -24.44
N GLN A 432 -11.64 18.19 -25.24
CA GLN A 432 -11.92 18.18 -26.67
C GLN A 432 -10.99 17.26 -27.44
N HIS A 433 -9.71 17.18 -27.03
CA HIS A 433 -8.70 16.33 -27.64
C HIS A 433 -8.10 15.42 -26.56
N THR A 434 -8.23 14.12 -26.79
CA THR A 434 -7.60 13.07 -25.98
C THR A 434 -6.78 12.20 -26.93
N VAL A 435 -5.48 12.06 -26.63
CA VAL A 435 -4.55 11.23 -27.42
C VAL A 435 -3.75 10.32 -26.53
N THR A 436 -3.47 9.13 -27.00
CA THR A 436 -2.74 8.10 -26.24
C THR A 436 -1.40 7.76 -26.89
N ALA A 437 -0.40 7.43 -26.09
CA ALA A 437 0.89 6.95 -26.54
C ALA A 437 1.35 5.75 -25.70
N PRO A 438 1.34 4.52 -26.25
CA PRO A 438 1.83 3.34 -25.55
C PRO A 438 3.35 3.42 -25.36
N VAL A 439 3.82 3.18 -24.14
CA VAL A 439 5.24 3.19 -23.78
C VAL A 439 5.89 1.89 -24.24
N ARG A 440 7.01 1.99 -24.96
CA ARG A 440 7.68 0.81 -25.53
C ARG A 440 8.28 -0.08 -24.45
N GLY A 441 7.94 -1.37 -24.48
CA GLY A 441 8.53 -2.37 -23.58
C GLY A 441 8.02 -2.27 -22.14
N ASN A 442 6.89 -1.57 -21.93
CA ASN A 442 6.24 -1.41 -20.64
C ASN A 442 4.73 -1.58 -20.81
N THR A 443 4.03 -1.75 -19.69
CA THR A 443 2.55 -1.80 -19.61
C THR A 443 1.91 -0.42 -19.52
N ASN A 444 2.71 0.65 -19.50
CA ASN A 444 2.23 2.02 -19.38
C ASN A 444 1.71 2.57 -20.71
N THR A 445 0.70 3.42 -20.62
CA THR A 445 0.20 4.27 -21.71
C THR A 445 0.04 5.69 -21.18
N GLU A 446 0.69 6.65 -21.83
CA GLU A 446 0.48 8.06 -21.55
C GLU A 446 -0.74 8.57 -22.29
N VAL A 447 -1.61 9.28 -21.56
CA VAL A 447 -2.80 9.93 -22.11
C VAL A 447 -2.64 11.44 -21.97
N PHE A 448 -2.73 12.14 -23.10
CA PHE A 448 -2.64 13.60 -23.16
C PHE A 448 -4.01 14.17 -23.49
N CYS A 449 -4.45 15.15 -22.70
CA CYS A 449 -5.75 15.79 -22.86
C CYS A 449 -5.60 17.31 -22.92
N THR A 450 -6.25 17.95 -23.90
CA THR A 450 -6.23 19.41 -24.08
C THR A 450 -7.48 19.90 -24.79
N ASN A 451 -7.76 21.20 -24.66
CA ASN A 451 -8.81 21.90 -25.43
C ASN A 451 -8.23 22.82 -26.49
N ALA A 452 -6.91 22.80 -26.73
CA ALA A 452 -6.25 23.61 -27.75
C ALA A 452 -6.38 22.94 -29.12
N ASP A 453 -7.00 23.60 -30.09
CA ASP A 453 -7.14 23.06 -31.46
C ASP A 453 -5.80 22.95 -32.20
N ASP A 454 -4.83 23.78 -31.88
CA ASP A 454 -3.51 23.85 -32.51
C ASP A 454 -2.41 23.08 -31.75
N TRP A 455 -2.79 22.16 -30.83
CA TRP A 455 -1.85 21.41 -29.98
C TRP A 455 -0.80 20.66 -30.78
N GLU A 456 -1.18 20.06 -31.92
CA GLU A 456 -0.29 19.26 -32.77
C GLU A 456 0.75 20.16 -33.46
N GLU A 457 0.33 21.29 -34.05
CA GLU A 457 1.24 22.26 -34.65
C GLU A 457 2.19 22.85 -33.61
N THR A 458 1.64 23.16 -32.43
CA THR A 458 2.41 23.67 -31.28
C THR A 458 3.45 22.67 -30.81
N PHE A 459 3.10 21.38 -30.71
CA PHE A 459 4.02 20.30 -30.36
C PHE A 459 5.18 20.19 -31.35
N LEU A 460 4.89 20.15 -32.66
CA LEU A 460 5.92 20.07 -33.69
C LEU A 460 6.84 21.30 -33.69
N ARG A 461 6.28 22.49 -33.44
CA ARG A 461 7.02 23.75 -33.31
C ARG A 461 7.96 23.72 -32.10
N SER A 462 7.49 23.19 -30.98
CA SER A 462 8.31 23.04 -29.78
C SER A 462 9.46 22.07 -29.97
N ILE A 463 9.20 20.88 -30.56
CA ILE A 463 10.25 19.90 -30.89
C ILE A 463 11.35 20.51 -31.75
N ALA A 464 11.01 21.33 -32.75
CA ALA A 464 11.96 21.95 -33.62
C ALA A 464 12.93 22.92 -32.91
N LYS A 465 12.58 23.40 -31.74
CA LYS A 465 13.39 24.32 -30.91
C LYS A 465 14.18 23.63 -29.81
N LEU A 466 13.96 22.33 -29.57
CA LEU A 466 14.71 21.59 -28.56
C LEU A 466 16.20 21.52 -28.95
N LYS A 467 17.05 21.79 -27.97
CA LYS A 467 18.51 21.81 -28.16
C LYS A 467 19.16 20.46 -27.90
N ASP A 468 18.57 19.67 -27.00
CA ASP A 468 19.03 18.33 -26.68
C ASP A 468 18.56 17.36 -27.77
N SER A 469 19.49 16.66 -28.44
CA SER A 469 19.19 15.77 -29.57
C SER A 469 18.42 14.53 -29.11
N ASP A 470 18.81 13.94 -27.98
CA ASP A 470 18.21 12.70 -27.48
C ASP A 470 16.77 12.95 -27.02
N TYR A 471 16.56 14.09 -26.36
CA TYR A 471 15.23 14.51 -25.99
C TYR A 471 14.36 14.84 -27.22
N ALA A 472 14.92 15.56 -28.22
CA ALA A 472 14.19 15.84 -29.46
C ALA A 472 13.82 14.58 -30.23
N ASP A 473 14.71 13.58 -30.30
CA ASP A 473 14.43 12.29 -30.94
C ASP A 473 13.38 11.47 -30.15
N MET A 474 13.41 11.55 -28.82
CA MET A 474 12.38 10.95 -27.99
C MET A 474 11.00 11.60 -28.25
N MET A 475 10.93 12.93 -28.34
CA MET A 475 9.67 13.62 -28.65
C MET A 475 9.13 13.27 -30.05
N ARG A 476 10.00 13.11 -31.04
CA ARG A 476 9.59 12.60 -32.37
C ARG A 476 9.07 11.17 -32.30
N THR A 477 9.67 10.35 -31.44
CA THR A 477 9.21 8.98 -31.21
C THR A 477 7.82 8.99 -30.56
N VAL A 478 7.59 9.82 -29.55
CA VAL A 478 6.27 9.97 -28.93
C VAL A 478 5.25 10.45 -29.96
N TYR A 479 5.59 11.51 -30.72
CA TYR A 479 4.70 12.03 -31.77
C TYR A 479 4.26 10.94 -32.75
N SER A 480 5.17 10.09 -33.19
CA SER A 480 4.87 8.99 -34.12
C SER A 480 3.93 7.92 -33.55
N LYS A 481 3.73 7.89 -32.25
CA LYS A 481 2.89 6.91 -31.54
C LYS A 481 1.58 7.49 -31.04
N LEU A 482 1.40 8.82 -31.15
CA LEU A 482 0.17 9.46 -30.74
C LEU A 482 -1.01 8.92 -31.55
N THR A 483 -2.02 8.45 -30.86
CA THR A 483 -3.26 7.95 -31.45
C THR A 483 -4.43 8.72 -30.83
N PRO A 484 -5.26 9.41 -31.64
CA PRO A 484 -6.49 10.02 -31.14
C PRO A 484 -7.39 8.96 -30.50
N TYR A 485 -8.00 9.32 -29.38
CA TYR A 485 -8.95 8.49 -28.68
C TYR A 485 -10.36 9.08 -28.84
N GLU A 486 -11.26 8.30 -29.43
CA GLU A 486 -12.68 8.66 -29.50
C GLU A 486 -13.36 8.19 -28.24
N GLY A 487 -13.97 9.12 -27.50
CA GLY A 487 -14.67 8.80 -26.24
C GLY A 487 -15.82 7.84 -26.43
N GLY A 488 -16.04 6.99 -25.44
CA GLY A 488 -17.14 6.04 -25.33
C GLY A 488 -18.14 6.42 -24.24
N SER A 489 -18.76 5.43 -23.62
CA SER A 489 -19.82 5.61 -22.62
C SER A 489 -19.44 5.15 -21.20
N CYS A 490 -18.22 4.66 -21.01
CA CYS A 490 -17.74 4.14 -19.74
C CYS A 490 -17.24 5.29 -18.83
N ILE A 491 -18.17 6.03 -18.21
CA ILE A 491 -17.85 7.22 -17.41
C ILE A 491 -17.79 6.89 -15.93
N LEU A 492 -16.70 7.30 -15.28
CA LEU A 492 -16.52 7.25 -13.84
C LEU A 492 -16.98 8.57 -13.20
N THR A 493 -17.68 8.47 -12.09
CA THR A 493 -18.10 9.63 -11.27
C THR A 493 -17.66 9.43 -9.83
N ASP A 494 -17.61 10.52 -9.03
CA ASP A 494 -17.27 10.41 -7.60
C ASP A 494 -18.18 9.42 -6.86
N ASP A 495 -19.44 9.28 -7.29
CA ASP A 495 -20.39 8.33 -6.70
C ASP A 495 -20.27 6.90 -7.27
N LYS A 496 -19.65 6.73 -8.44
CA LYS A 496 -19.53 5.44 -9.12
C LYS A 496 -18.21 5.31 -9.87
N ALA A 497 -17.19 4.91 -9.14
CA ALA A 497 -15.86 4.63 -9.68
C ALA A 497 -15.33 3.29 -9.14
N PRO A 498 -15.71 2.12 -9.71
CA PRO A 498 -15.28 0.81 -9.24
C PRO A 498 -13.84 0.47 -9.70
N VAL A 499 -12.93 1.42 -9.61
CA VAL A 499 -11.57 1.36 -10.15
C VAL A 499 -10.73 0.21 -9.58
N GLU A 500 -10.91 -0.13 -8.30
CA GLU A 500 -10.18 -1.26 -7.70
C GLU A 500 -10.62 -2.61 -8.25
N VAL A 501 -11.93 -2.79 -8.46
CA VAL A 501 -12.45 -4.04 -9.03
C VAL A 501 -11.98 -4.21 -10.47
N LEU A 502 -11.95 -3.10 -11.22
CA LEU A 502 -11.47 -3.08 -12.62
C LEU A 502 -9.95 -3.34 -12.66
N GLY A 503 -9.17 -2.67 -11.79
CA GLY A 503 -7.72 -2.87 -11.70
C GLY A 503 -7.34 -4.29 -11.30
N MET A 504 -8.06 -4.90 -10.35
CA MET A 504 -7.83 -6.29 -9.95
C MET A 504 -8.07 -7.29 -11.08
N ARG A 505 -8.97 -7.02 -12.02
CA ARG A 505 -9.15 -7.89 -13.20
C ARG A 505 -7.92 -7.88 -14.10
N VAL A 506 -7.41 -6.70 -14.42
CA VAL A 506 -6.19 -6.56 -15.24
C VAL A 506 -5.00 -7.25 -14.57
N LEU A 507 -4.86 -7.07 -13.26
CA LEU A 507 -3.78 -7.72 -12.53
C LEU A 507 -3.91 -9.25 -12.53
N ASP A 508 -5.13 -9.77 -12.37
CA ASP A 508 -5.38 -11.21 -12.42
C ASP A 508 -5.00 -11.80 -13.79
N GLU A 509 -5.26 -11.05 -14.87
CA GLU A 509 -4.82 -11.41 -16.23
C GLU A 509 -3.30 -11.42 -16.34
N LEU A 510 -2.63 -10.34 -15.93
CA LEU A 510 -1.17 -10.22 -16.01
C LEU A 510 -0.46 -11.31 -15.19
N ILE A 511 -0.93 -11.57 -13.96
CA ILE A 511 -0.39 -12.64 -13.13
C ILE A 511 -0.71 -14.02 -13.72
N GLY A 512 -1.92 -14.18 -14.27
CA GLY A 512 -2.33 -15.43 -14.92
C GLY A 512 -1.42 -15.79 -16.08
N ASP A 513 -1.17 -14.85 -16.98
CA ASP A 513 -0.29 -15.01 -18.15
C ASP A 513 1.15 -15.35 -17.73
N GLU A 514 1.68 -14.63 -16.73
CA GLU A 514 3.03 -14.87 -16.19
C GLU A 514 3.14 -16.26 -15.53
N LEU A 515 2.13 -16.66 -14.74
CA LEU A 515 2.09 -17.98 -14.11
C LEU A 515 1.96 -19.10 -15.15
N ASP A 516 1.18 -18.91 -16.19
CA ASP A 516 1.04 -19.90 -17.26
C ASP A 516 2.34 -20.01 -18.08
N TYR A 517 3.02 -18.91 -18.34
CA TYR A 517 4.36 -18.92 -18.93
C TYR A 517 5.35 -19.73 -18.09
N TYR A 518 5.46 -19.48 -16.77
CA TYR A 518 6.37 -20.24 -15.91
C TYR A 518 5.96 -21.71 -15.76
N LYS A 519 4.67 -22.03 -15.78
CA LYS A 519 4.21 -23.44 -15.79
C LYS A 519 4.60 -24.18 -17.07
N ASP A 520 4.53 -23.53 -18.21
CA ASP A 520 4.93 -24.11 -19.48
C ASP A 520 6.45 -24.27 -19.57
N GLU A 521 7.22 -23.30 -19.09
CA GLU A 521 8.68 -23.42 -18.92
C GLU A 521 9.04 -24.58 -17.99
N LEU A 522 8.35 -24.75 -16.87
CA LEU A 522 8.56 -25.86 -15.95
C LEU A 522 8.23 -27.23 -16.58
N ARG A 523 7.18 -27.29 -17.39
CA ARG A 523 6.76 -28.51 -18.10
C ARG A 523 7.74 -28.90 -19.22
N THR A 524 8.31 -27.92 -19.92
CA THR A 524 9.17 -28.15 -21.07
C THR A 524 10.63 -28.29 -20.71
N GLY A 525 11.15 -27.49 -19.77
CA GLY A 525 12.56 -27.42 -19.38
C GLY A 525 12.90 -27.89 -17.98
N GLY A 526 11.89 -28.28 -17.17
CA GLY A 526 12.09 -28.67 -15.78
C GLY A 526 12.58 -27.51 -14.89
N LEU A 527 13.00 -27.82 -13.65
CA LEU A 527 13.51 -26.83 -12.69
C LEU A 527 14.73 -26.05 -13.18
N SER A 528 15.49 -26.58 -14.13
CA SER A 528 16.68 -25.93 -14.70
C SER A 528 16.33 -24.73 -15.58
N ALA A 529 15.15 -24.68 -16.18
CA ALA A 529 14.70 -23.55 -16.98
C ALA A 529 14.35 -22.32 -16.11
N LEU A 530 13.89 -22.55 -14.88
CA LEU A 530 13.53 -21.49 -13.92
C LEU A 530 14.75 -20.87 -13.21
N ILE A 531 15.89 -21.57 -13.16
CA ILE A 531 17.10 -21.15 -12.43
C ILE A 531 18.12 -20.48 -13.35
N GLY A 532 17.93 -20.53 -14.66
CA GLY A 532 18.87 -20.10 -15.68
C GLY A 532 18.57 -18.76 -16.35
N ASN A 533 17.59 -18.01 -15.86
CA ASN A 533 17.27 -16.65 -16.36
C ASN A 533 17.52 -15.60 -15.30
#